data_50dcc329d7bfc4cc4af8417222be0964
#
_entry.id   50dcc329d7bfc4cc4af8417222be0964
#
_cell.length_a   1.000
_cell.length_b   1.000
_cell.length_c   1.000
_cell.angle_alpha   90.00
_cell.angle_beta   90.00
_cell.angle_gamma   90.00
#
_symmetry.space_group_name_H-M   'P 1'
#
loop_
_entity.id
_entity.type
_entity.pdbx_description
1 polymer ?
#
loop_
_entity_poly.entity_id
_entity_poly.type
_entity_poly.pdbx_seq_one_letter_code
_entity_poly.pdbx_strand_id
1 'polypeptide(L)'
;MSNPKQLTFPWNKYNKSSFDSFYASKLNKHLLSLLQNNTFKDDLLIFGTKDSGKTYLLQALCNYFSNQGKSSFYLPMKQAKELSVDILESLESMELVCIDGIESIVGNKVWEIGLFNLINRSLNSENRLIFTSSKNIDVMNFELKDLDSRLRKIQSHELYALADDEILSALKHIANLRSIELGSKEAQYLLTYANRNISDLVQILESLDQLSMEMKRKITIPLIKEVI
;
A
#
# COMPACT_ATOMS: atom_id res chain seq x y z
N MET A 1 21.64 18.10 26.05
CA MET A 1 20.37 18.12 25.28
C MET A 1 20.67 17.55 23.92
N SER A 2 20.30 16.30 23.65
CA SER A 2 20.48 15.68 22.34
C SER A 2 19.46 16.26 21.38
N ASN A 3 19.91 16.86 20.28
CA ASN A 3 19.02 17.27 19.18
C ASN A 3 18.16 16.07 18.76
N PRO A 4 16.82 16.22 18.67
CA PRO A 4 15.98 15.17 18.16
C PRO A 4 16.43 14.88 16.72
N LYS A 5 16.85 13.63 16.45
CA LYS A 5 17.10 13.18 15.09
C LYS A 5 15.78 13.23 14.34
N GLN A 6 15.67 14.13 13.38
CA GLN A 6 14.54 14.15 12.45
C GLN A 6 14.55 12.84 11.67
N LEU A 7 13.56 12.00 11.93
CA LEU A 7 13.37 10.75 11.21
C LEU A 7 12.91 11.09 9.80
N THR A 8 13.80 10.93 8.83
CA THR A 8 13.44 10.99 7.41
C THR A 8 12.91 9.62 7.00
N PHE A 9 11.58 9.48 6.93
CA PHE A 9 11.00 8.36 6.19
C PHE A 9 11.37 8.50 4.70
N PRO A 10 11.70 7.42 3.99
CA PRO A 10 12.05 7.48 2.56
C PRO A 10 10.79 7.72 1.71
N TRP A 11 10.22 8.92 1.81
CA TRP A 11 9.00 9.34 1.10
C TRP A 11 9.15 9.36 -0.43
N ASN A 12 10.38 9.40 -0.96
CA ASN A 12 10.64 9.52 -2.40
C ASN A 12 10.12 8.33 -3.23
N LYS A 13 9.90 7.15 -2.64
CA LYS A 13 9.28 6.01 -3.33
C LYS A 13 7.75 6.12 -3.44
N TYR A 14 7.11 6.91 -2.59
CA TYR A 14 5.65 6.96 -2.46
C TYR A 14 4.98 7.95 -3.40
N ASN A 15 5.70 8.93 -3.91
CA ASN A 15 5.14 9.98 -4.79
C ASN A 15 4.58 9.48 -6.13
N LYS A 16 4.83 8.21 -6.49
CA LYS A 16 4.36 7.62 -7.75
C LYS A 16 3.10 6.75 -7.61
N SER A 17 2.68 6.45 -6.37
CA SER A 17 1.50 5.59 -6.15
C SER A 17 0.22 6.38 -6.40
N SER A 18 -0.62 5.90 -7.31
CA SER A 18 -1.92 6.49 -7.62
C SER A 18 -2.97 5.41 -7.86
N PHE A 19 -4.25 5.76 -7.69
CA PHE A 19 -5.34 4.84 -8.02
C PHE A 19 -5.38 4.50 -9.51
N ASP A 20 -5.02 5.44 -10.38
CA ASP A 20 -5.00 5.22 -11.84
C ASP A 20 -3.97 4.15 -12.24
N SER A 21 -2.84 4.10 -11.52
CA SER A 21 -1.78 3.11 -11.74
C SER A 21 -2.05 1.76 -11.04
N PHE A 22 -3.10 1.69 -10.22
CA PHE A 22 -3.51 0.44 -9.60
C PHE A 22 -4.45 -0.31 -10.54
N TYR A 23 -3.99 -1.43 -11.11
CA TYR A 23 -4.85 -2.25 -11.96
C TYR A 23 -5.96 -2.90 -11.12
N ALA A 24 -7.20 -2.46 -11.34
CA ALA A 24 -8.36 -2.95 -10.64
C ALA A 24 -8.91 -4.22 -11.28
N SER A 25 -8.61 -5.39 -10.70
CA SER A 25 -9.34 -6.61 -11.05
C SER A 25 -10.84 -6.44 -10.73
N LYS A 26 -11.69 -7.27 -11.35
CA LYS A 26 -13.14 -7.20 -11.11
C LYS A 26 -13.49 -7.35 -9.62
N LEU A 27 -12.74 -8.19 -8.89
CA LEU A 27 -12.96 -8.47 -7.47
C LEU A 27 -12.64 -7.26 -6.58
N ASN A 28 -11.69 -6.43 -6.97
CA ASN A 28 -11.22 -5.30 -6.18
C ASN A 28 -11.97 -3.99 -6.46
N LYS A 29 -12.82 -3.92 -7.50
CA LYS A 29 -13.50 -2.67 -7.91
C LYS A 29 -14.32 -2.04 -6.80
N HIS A 30 -15.05 -2.85 -6.03
CA HIS A 30 -15.87 -2.36 -4.94
C HIS A 30 -15.02 -1.69 -3.84
N LEU A 31 -13.95 -2.35 -3.40
CA LEU A 31 -13.03 -1.79 -2.41
C LEU A 31 -12.42 -0.46 -2.89
N LEU A 32 -11.97 -0.41 -4.15
CA LEU A 32 -11.41 0.82 -4.72
C LEU A 32 -12.43 1.95 -4.75
N SER A 33 -13.69 1.66 -5.09
CA SER A 33 -14.76 2.67 -5.08
C SER A 33 -15.04 3.20 -3.67
N LEU A 34 -14.99 2.35 -2.63
CA LEU A 34 -15.13 2.78 -1.24
C LEU A 34 -13.97 3.67 -0.79
N LEU A 35 -12.73 3.33 -1.19
CA LEU A 35 -11.56 4.12 -0.81
C LEU A 35 -11.55 5.51 -1.46
N GLN A 36 -12.01 5.62 -2.70
CA GLN A 36 -12.10 6.89 -3.45
C GLN A 36 -13.35 7.71 -3.11
N ASN A 37 -14.30 7.15 -2.37
CA ASN A 37 -15.52 7.85 -1.99
C ASN A 37 -15.27 8.80 -0.81
N ASN A 38 -15.24 10.10 -1.06
CA ASN A 38 -15.02 11.13 -0.05
C ASN A 38 -16.15 11.25 0.99
N THR A 39 -17.33 10.69 0.72
CA THR A 39 -18.46 10.68 1.66
C THR A 39 -18.44 9.47 2.59
N PHE A 40 -17.65 8.45 2.26
CA PHE A 40 -17.48 7.26 3.08
C PHE A 40 -16.39 7.54 4.13
N LYS A 41 -16.80 7.69 5.37
CA LYS A 41 -15.92 8.09 6.49
C LYS A 41 -15.56 6.93 7.43
N ASP A 42 -16.15 5.73 7.23
CA ASP A 42 -15.92 4.61 8.12
C ASP A 42 -14.49 4.08 8.02
N ASP A 43 -14.00 3.59 9.15
CA ASP A 43 -12.74 2.87 9.23
C ASP A 43 -12.82 1.57 8.41
N LEU A 44 -11.71 1.18 7.80
CA LEU A 44 -11.62 -0.07 7.04
C LEU A 44 -10.41 -0.90 7.45
N LEU A 45 -10.58 -2.21 7.45
CA LEU A 45 -9.51 -3.17 7.54
C LEU A 45 -9.39 -3.93 6.22
N ILE A 46 -8.27 -3.77 5.53
CA ILE A 46 -8.00 -4.42 4.24
C ILE A 46 -7.03 -5.57 4.49
N PHE A 47 -7.48 -6.79 4.27
CA PHE A 47 -6.61 -7.95 4.37
C PHE A 47 -6.37 -8.60 2.99
N GLY A 48 -5.32 -9.39 2.87
CA GLY A 48 -4.99 -10.08 1.62
C GLY A 48 -3.59 -10.67 1.67
N THR A 49 -3.31 -11.56 0.74
CA THR A 49 -2.01 -12.22 0.65
C THR A 49 -0.86 -11.22 0.50
N LYS A 50 0.36 -11.68 0.75
CA LYS A 50 1.55 -10.91 0.40
C LYS A 50 1.48 -10.54 -1.08
N ASP A 51 1.96 -9.35 -1.41
CA ASP A 51 2.02 -8.83 -2.80
C ASP A 51 0.65 -8.57 -3.49
N SER A 52 -0.48 -8.61 -2.74
CA SER A 52 -1.79 -8.21 -3.28
C SER A 52 -1.90 -6.70 -3.58
N GLY A 53 -0.92 -5.89 -3.19
CA GLY A 53 -0.90 -4.44 -3.45
C GLY A 53 -1.40 -3.57 -2.29
N LYS A 54 -1.60 -4.10 -1.08
CA LYS A 54 -2.11 -3.36 0.10
C LYS A 54 -1.29 -2.09 0.39
N THR A 55 0.02 -2.25 0.51
CA THR A 55 0.95 -1.14 0.75
C THR A 55 0.84 -0.06 -0.32
N TYR A 56 0.82 -0.46 -1.60
CA TYR A 56 0.66 0.45 -2.72
C TYR A 56 -0.67 1.21 -2.64
N LEU A 57 -1.75 0.50 -2.30
CA LEU A 57 -3.10 1.07 -2.20
C LEU A 57 -3.20 2.11 -1.08
N LEU A 58 -2.59 1.86 0.09
CA LEU A 58 -2.53 2.84 1.17
C LEU A 58 -1.74 4.10 0.78
N GLN A 59 -0.62 3.93 0.09
CA GLN A 59 0.17 5.05 -0.40
C GLN A 59 -0.58 5.86 -1.46
N ALA A 60 -1.28 5.18 -2.38
CA ALA A 60 -2.14 5.84 -3.37
C ALA A 60 -3.27 6.63 -2.69
N LEU A 61 -3.84 6.09 -1.61
CA LEU A 61 -4.87 6.77 -0.83
C LEU A 61 -4.33 8.02 -0.12
N CYS A 62 -3.15 7.94 0.51
CA CYS A 62 -2.51 9.11 1.12
C CYS A 62 -2.22 10.19 0.07
N ASN A 63 -1.71 9.82 -1.11
CA ASN A 63 -1.48 10.76 -2.21
C ASN A 63 -2.79 11.38 -2.71
N TYR A 64 -3.85 10.58 -2.80
CA TYR A 64 -5.18 11.06 -3.20
C TYR A 64 -5.73 12.11 -2.23
N PHE A 65 -5.58 11.91 -0.91
CA PHE A 65 -5.95 12.90 0.11
C PHE A 65 -5.07 14.15 0.03
N SER A 66 -3.76 13.98 -0.06
CA SER A 66 -2.80 15.10 -0.18
C SER A 66 -3.08 15.97 -1.41
N ASN A 67 -3.45 15.38 -2.54
CA ASN A 67 -3.82 16.11 -3.76
C ASN A 67 -5.12 16.92 -3.60
N GLN A 68 -5.94 16.61 -2.61
CA GLN A 68 -7.14 17.37 -2.24
C GLN A 68 -6.87 18.41 -1.13
N GLY A 69 -5.60 18.61 -0.73
CA GLY A 69 -5.21 19.49 0.35
C GLY A 69 -5.56 18.96 1.75
N LYS A 70 -5.86 17.66 1.87
CA LYS A 70 -6.19 16.99 3.13
C LYS A 70 -4.96 16.39 3.78
N SER A 71 -4.93 16.40 5.11
CA SER A 71 -3.87 15.80 5.90
C SER A 71 -3.96 14.28 5.90
N SER A 72 -2.83 13.60 5.67
CA SER A 72 -2.76 12.14 5.71
C SER A 72 -1.46 11.67 6.32
N PHE A 73 -1.51 10.52 6.99
CA PHE A 73 -0.34 9.88 7.59
C PHE A 73 -0.29 8.40 7.23
N TYR A 74 0.88 7.93 6.78
CA TYR A 74 1.13 6.54 6.46
C TYR A 74 2.14 5.95 7.45
N LEU A 75 1.76 4.87 8.13
CA LEU A 75 2.58 4.20 9.15
C LEU A 75 2.78 2.73 8.80
N PRO A 76 3.97 2.35 8.30
CA PRO A 76 4.33 0.95 8.10
C PRO A 76 4.75 0.32 9.44
N MET A 77 3.89 -0.53 10.02
CA MET A 77 4.08 -1.09 11.36
C MET A 77 5.33 -1.95 11.49
N LYS A 78 5.76 -2.61 10.42
CA LYS A 78 6.99 -3.41 10.43
C LYS A 78 8.22 -2.60 10.79
N GLN A 79 8.31 -1.34 10.33
CA GLN A 79 9.39 -0.41 10.67
C GLN A 79 9.08 0.39 11.93
N ALA A 80 7.82 0.80 12.10
CA ALA A 80 7.39 1.65 13.19
C ALA A 80 7.58 1.03 14.57
N LYS A 81 7.40 -0.31 14.67
CA LYS A 81 7.58 -1.02 15.96
C LYS A 81 8.99 -0.94 16.56
N GLU A 82 9.98 -0.52 15.77
CA GLU A 82 11.35 -0.26 16.22
C GLU A 82 11.53 1.17 16.77
N LEU A 83 10.49 2.01 16.63
CA LEU A 83 10.44 3.38 17.12
C LEU A 83 9.65 3.44 18.43
N SER A 84 9.52 4.67 18.99
CA SER A 84 8.61 4.89 20.13
C SER A 84 7.15 4.78 19.70
N VAL A 85 6.32 4.18 20.54
CA VAL A 85 4.86 4.11 20.36
C VAL A 85 4.22 5.52 20.36
N ASP A 86 4.92 6.53 20.87
CA ASP A 86 4.47 7.94 20.89
C ASP A 86 4.22 8.50 19.47
N ILE A 87 4.73 7.83 18.43
CA ILE A 87 4.41 8.17 17.03
C ILE A 87 2.90 8.08 16.75
N LEU A 88 2.14 7.35 17.55
CA LEU A 88 0.68 7.25 17.47
C LEU A 88 -0.04 8.41 18.15
N GLU A 89 0.69 9.29 18.88
CA GLU A 89 0.08 10.43 19.54
C GLU A 89 -0.33 11.50 18.52
N SER A 90 -1.48 12.10 18.74
CA SER A 90 -2.05 13.16 17.91
C SER A 90 -2.41 12.79 16.47
N LEU A 91 -2.34 11.51 16.09
CA LEU A 91 -2.75 11.06 14.75
C LEU A 91 -4.26 11.22 14.50
N GLU A 92 -5.06 11.28 15.56
CA GLU A 92 -6.49 11.57 15.46
C GLU A 92 -6.79 12.98 14.92
N SER A 93 -5.80 13.87 14.85
CA SER A 93 -5.92 15.18 14.21
C SER A 93 -5.75 15.15 12.67
N MET A 94 -5.25 14.05 12.12
CA MET A 94 -5.13 13.85 10.68
C MET A 94 -6.47 13.43 10.08
N GLU A 95 -6.80 13.87 8.86
CA GLU A 95 -8.04 13.45 8.20
C GLU A 95 -8.00 12.00 7.74
N LEU A 96 -6.79 11.46 7.49
CA LEU A 96 -6.58 10.06 7.13
C LEU A 96 -5.35 9.51 7.84
N VAL A 97 -5.47 8.33 8.46
CA VAL A 97 -4.34 7.57 8.99
C VAL A 97 -4.35 6.16 8.38
N CYS A 98 -3.31 5.84 7.63
CA CYS A 98 -3.10 4.53 7.01
C CYS A 98 -2.07 3.73 7.81
N ILE A 99 -2.48 2.62 8.41
CA ILE A 99 -1.63 1.75 9.24
C ILE A 99 -1.41 0.43 8.50
N ASP A 100 -0.19 0.22 8.02
CA ASP A 100 0.16 -0.90 7.14
C ASP A 100 0.79 -2.06 7.93
N GLY A 101 0.14 -3.24 7.88
CA GLY A 101 0.67 -4.47 8.43
C GLY A 101 0.50 -4.60 9.95
N ILE A 102 -0.74 -4.46 10.46
CA ILE A 102 -1.04 -4.54 11.90
C ILE A 102 -0.67 -5.88 12.53
N GLU A 103 -0.55 -6.96 11.75
CA GLU A 103 -0.05 -8.24 12.27
C GLU A 103 1.37 -8.16 12.86
N SER A 104 2.14 -7.13 12.51
CA SER A 104 3.51 -6.95 12.99
C SER A 104 3.60 -6.62 14.48
N ILE A 105 2.51 -6.17 15.10
CA ILE A 105 2.47 -5.80 16.52
C ILE A 105 1.77 -6.83 17.39
N VAL A 106 1.26 -7.91 16.82
CA VAL A 106 0.63 -9.00 17.60
C VAL A 106 1.63 -9.53 18.63
N GLY A 107 1.23 -9.60 19.89
CA GLY A 107 2.09 -10.00 21.01
C GLY A 107 3.01 -8.89 21.53
N ASN A 108 2.93 -7.66 20.97
CA ASN A 108 3.64 -6.51 21.51
C ASN A 108 2.67 -5.62 22.29
N LYS A 109 2.57 -5.85 23.59
CA LYS A 109 1.61 -5.21 24.48
C LYS A 109 1.66 -3.67 24.41
N VAL A 110 2.84 -3.09 24.27
CA VAL A 110 3.00 -1.61 24.23
C VAL A 110 2.34 -1.05 22.98
N TRP A 111 2.59 -1.68 21.84
CA TRP A 111 2.00 -1.26 20.55
C TRP A 111 0.52 -1.59 20.45
N GLU A 112 0.08 -2.71 21.04
CA GLU A 112 -1.35 -3.05 21.09
C GLU A 112 -2.14 -2.03 21.91
N ILE A 113 -1.61 -1.59 23.07
CA ILE A 113 -2.22 -0.52 23.88
C ILE A 113 -2.21 0.81 23.11
N GLY A 114 -1.09 1.16 22.47
CA GLY A 114 -0.98 2.39 21.69
C GLY A 114 -2.02 2.45 20.56
N LEU A 115 -2.17 1.35 19.81
CA LEU A 115 -3.14 1.24 18.71
C LEU A 115 -4.59 1.30 19.25
N PHE A 116 -4.88 0.62 20.34
CA PHE A 116 -6.19 0.70 21.01
C PHE A 116 -6.53 2.13 21.41
N ASN A 117 -5.57 2.85 22.00
CA ASN A 117 -5.76 4.25 22.40
C ASN A 117 -5.99 5.16 21.19
N LEU A 118 -5.26 4.97 20.09
CA LEU A 118 -5.50 5.71 18.83
C LEU A 118 -6.92 5.48 18.34
N ILE A 119 -7.39 4.22 18.22
CA ILE A 119 -8.75 3.91 17.78
C ILE A 119 -9.78 4.59 18.68
N ASN A 120 -9.60 4.57 20.00
CA ASN A 120 -10.55 5.22 20.92
C ASN A 120 -10.57 6.74 20.78
N ARG A 121 -9.41 7.40 20.59
CA ARG A 121 -9.37 8.85 20.33
C ARG A 121 -10.04 9.20 19.00
N SER A 122 -9.84 8.34 17.98
CA SER A 122 -10.44 8.50 16.66
C SER A 122 -11.96 8.37 16.62
N LEU A 123 -12.58 7.66 17.57
CA LEU A 123 -14.05 7.54 17.64
C LEU A 123 -14.78 8.89 17.83
N ASN A 124 -14.10 9.88 18.38
CA ASN A 124 -14.67 11.21 18.65
C ASN A 124 -14.15 12.28 17.68
N SER A 125 -13.37 11.87 16.68
CA SER A 125 -12.82 12.75 15.65
C SER A 125 -13.41 12.43 14.28
N GLU A 126 -13.24 13.33 13.34
CA GLU A 126 -13.70 13.12 11.94
C GLU A 126 -12.64 12.45 11.08
N ASN A 127 -11.59 11.90 11.67
CA ASN A 127 -10.54 11.21 10.94
C ASN A 127 -10.99 9.81 10.48
N ARG A 128 -10.28 9.29 9.51
CA ARG A 128 -10.50 7.95 8.96
C ARG A 128 -9.28 7.08 9.18
N LEU A 129 -9.46 5.90 9.77
CA LEU A 129 -8.40 4.91 9.96
C LEU A 129 -8.52 3.80 8.92
N ILE A 130 -7.44 3.55 8.20
CA ILE A 130 -7.37 2.42 7.25
C ILE A 130 -6.24 1.50 7.69
N PHE A 131 -6.60 0.28 8.02
CA PHE A 131 -5.66 -0.75 8.44
C PHE A 131 -5.40 -1.75 7.33
N THR A 132 -4.18 -2.28 7.26
CA THR A 132 -3.93 -3.46 6.43
C THR A 132 -3.35 -4.61 7.24
N SER A 133 -3.58 -5.83 6.72
CA SER A 133 -3.05 -7.06 7.28
C SER A 133 -2.80 -8.11 6.20
N SER A 134 -1.85 -9.01 6.45
CA SER A 134 -1.62 -10.20 5.61
C SER A 134 -2.64 -11.31 5.86
N LYS A 135 -3.41 -11.23 6.95
CA LYS A 135 -4.39 -12.23 7.38
C LYS A 135 -5.70 -11.56 7.75
N ASN A 136 -6.80 -12.32 7.67
CA ASN A 136 -8.07 -11.89 8.24
C ASN A 136 -7.93 -11.70 9.76
N ILE A 137 -8.63 -10.71 10.30
CA ILE A 137 -8.64 -10.41 11.74
C ILE A 137 -9.08 -11.62 12.57
N ASP A 138 -9.94 -12.48 12.03
CA ASP A 138 -10.47 -13.65 12.73
C ASP A 138 -9.40 -14.68 13.11
N VAL A 139 -8.27 -14.69 12.41
CA VAL A 139 -7.14 -15.60 12.69
C VAL A 139 -5.99 -14.92 13.43
N MET A 140 -6.13 -13.63 13.77
CA MET A 140 -5.16 -12.91 14.59
C MET A 140 -5.49 -13.07 16.08
N ASN A 141 -4.47 -13.17 16.89
CA ASN A 141 -4.61 -13.32 18.33
C ASN A 141 -3.86 -12.18 19.04
N PHE A 142 -4.51 -11.01 19.15
CA PHE A 142 -3.99 -9.93 19.97
C PHE A 142 -4.06 -10.31 21.45
N GLU A 143 -3.04 -9.91 22.23
CA GLU A 143 -3.04 -10.12 23.70
C GLU A 143 -4.08 -9.22 24.36
N LEU A 144 -4.22 -7.97 23.87
CA LEU A 144 -5.20 -7.01 24.36
C LEU A 144 -6.58 -7.31 23.76
N LYS A 145 -7.46 -7.94 24.54
CA LYS A 145 -8.82 -8.35 24.08
C LYS A 145 -9.69 -7.17 23.66
N ASP A 146 -9.49 -6.01 24.25
CA ASP A 146 -10.21 -4.80 23.87
C ASP A 146 -9.83 -4.32 22.47
N LEU A 147 -8.54 -4.40 22.09
CA LEU A 147 -8.08 -4.10 20.74
C LEU A 147 -8.67 -5.11 19.74
N ASP A 148 -8.59 -6.40 20.05
CA ASP A 148 -9.16 -7.46 19.22
C ASP A 148 -10.66 -7.21 18.95
N SER A 149 -11.42 -6.88 20.02
CA SER A 149 -12.85 -6.55 19.90
C SER A 149 -13.12 -5.31 19.05
N ARG A 150 -12.27 -4.27 19.15
CA ARG A 150 -12.41 -3.05 18.34
C ARG A 150 -12.13 -3.32 16.87
N LEU A 151 -11.04 -3.99 16.56
CA LEU A 151 -10.66 -4.31 15.18
C LEU A 151 -11.69 -5.20 14.48
N ARG A 152 -12.30 -6.15 15.19
CA ARG A 152 -13.39 -7.01 14.66
C ARG A 152 -14.67 -6.26 14.31
N LYS A 153 -14.89 -5.07 14.88
CA LYS A 153 -16.03 -4.21 14.55
C LYS A 153 -15.80 -3.36 13.29
N ILE A 154 -14.55 -3.21 12.88
CA ILE A 154 -14.20 -2.48 11.67
C ILE A 154 -14.58 -3.32 10.44
N GLN A 155 -15.17 -2.67 9.45
CA GLN A 155 -15.54 -3.33 8.20
C GLN A 155 -14.30 -3.88 7.50
N SER A 156 -14.28 -5.19 7.28
CA SER A 156 -13.16 -5.88 6.67
C SER A 156 -13.40 -6.17 5.19
N HIS A 157 -12.38 -5.91 4.36
CA HIS A 157 -12.40 -6.20 2.92
C HIS A 157 -11.17 -6.99 2.51
N GLU A 158 -11.37 -8.01 1.70
CA GLU A 158 -10.25 -8.72 1.08
C GLU A 158 -9.76 -7.98 -0.16
N LEU A 159 -8.45 -7.77 -0.24
CA LEU A 159 -7.76 -7.33 -1.45
C LEU A 159 -7.14 -8.54 -2.12
N TYR A 160 -7.75 -8.94 -3.22
CA TYR A 160 -7.32 -10.09 -4.01
C TYR A 160 -6.07 -9.74 -4.82
N ALA A 161 -5.09 -10.63 -4.81
CA ALA A 161 -3.95 -10.55 -5.72
C ALA A 161 -4.45 -10.71 -7.17
N LEU A 162 -3.68 -10.20 -8.14
CA LEU A 162 -3.98 -10.39 -9.54
C LEU A 162 -3.90 -11.87 -9.89
N ALA A 163 -4.88 -12.35 -10.64
CA ALA A 163 -4.83 -13.68 -11.23
C ALA A 163 -3.77 -13.74 -12.35
N ASP A 164 -3.22 -14.91 -12.60
CA ASP A 164 -2.12 -15.08 -13.56
C ASP A 164 -2.46 -14.58 -14.97
N ASP A 165 -3.71 -14.72 -15.39
CA ASP A 165 -4.23 -14.24 -16.67
C ASP A 165 -4.43 -12.71 -16.71
N GLU A 166 -4.53 -12.05 -15.57
CA GLU A 166 -4.65 -10.60 -15.46
C GLU A 166 -3.29 -9.87 -15.47
N ILE A 167 -2.19 -10.55 -15.11
CA ILE A 167 -0.86 -9.92 -14.94
C ILE A 167 -0.38 -9.24 -16.22
N LEU A 168 -0.58 -9.87 -17.38
CA LEU A 168 -0.22 -9.27 -18.67
C LEU A 168 -0.97 -7.98 -18.94
N SER A 169 -2.27 -7.98 -18.63
CA SER A 169 -3.13 -6.80 -18.81
C SER A 169 -2.74 -5.68 -17.85
N ALA A 170 -2.43 -6.02 -16.61
CA ALA A 170 -1.95 -5.09 -15.60
C ALA A 170 -0.61 -4.46 -16.00
N LEU A 171 0.35 -5.27 -16.47
CA LEU A 171 1.66 -4.80 -16.90
C LEU A 171 1.54 -3.82 -18.07
N LYS A 172 0.72 -4.14 -19.08
CA LYS A 172 0.47 -3.26 -20.22
C LYS A 172 -0.25 -1.97 -19.82
N HIS A 173 -1.22 -2.06 -18.91
CA HIS A 173 -1.92 -0.89 -18.37
C HIS A 173 -0.94 0.08 -17.71
N ILE A 174 -0.07 -0.43 -16.83
CA ILE A 174 0.93 0.38 -16.12
C ILE A 174 1.95 0.97 -17.10
N ALA A 175 2.42 0.20 -18.09
CA ALA A 175 3.33 0.69 -19.12
C ALA A 175 2.71 1.85 -19.92
N ASN A 176 1.45 1.70 -20.33
CA ASN A 176 0.72 2.75 -21.07
C ASN A 176 0.56 4.04 -20.25
N LEU A 177 0.18 3.93 -18.97
CA LEU A 177 0.04 5.11 -18.08
C LEU A 177 1.36 5.86 -17.88
N ARG A 178 2.47 5.16 -17.97
CA ARG A 178 3.82 5.75 -17.85
C ARG A 178 4.43 6.15 -19.18
N SER A 179 3.66 6.02 -20.28
CA SER A 179 4.13 6.27 -21.65
C SER A 179 5.33 5.40 -22.06
N ILE A 180 5.45 4.22 -21.48
CA ILE A 180 6.49 3.24 -21.81
C ILE A 180 6.04 2.40 -23.01
N GLU A 181 6.76 2.46 -24.12
CA GLU A 181 6.50 1.66 -25.31
C GLU A 181 6.90 0.18 -25.08
N LEU A 182 6.01 -0.62 -24.49
CA LEU A 182 6.21 -2.04 -24.27
C LEU A 182 5.44 -2.88 -25.31
N GLY A 183 6.16 -3.52 -26.22
CA GLY A 183 5.57 -4.41 -27.22
C GLY A 183 4.96 -5.69 -26.60
N SER A 184 4.02 -6.31 -27.33
CA SER A 184 3.36 -7.54 -26.82
C SER A 184 4.33 -8.71 -26.67
N LYS A 185 5.35 -8.80 -27.52
CA LYS A 185 6.39 -9.85 -27.44
C LYS A 185 7.30 -9.62 -26.23
N GLU A 186 7.66 -8.37 -25.98
CA GLU A 186 8.49 -7.93 -24.85
C GLU A 186 7.76 -8.17 -23.52
N ALA A 187 6.48 -7.80 -23.44
CA ALA A 187 5.65 -8.07 -22.26
C ALA A 187 5.52 -9.57 -21.97
N GLN A 188 5.28 -10.38 -23.00
CA GLN A 188 5.20 -11.84 -22.84
C GLN A 188 6.55 -12.46 -22.44
N TYR A 189 7.66 -11.91 -22.94
CA TYR A 189 9.01 -12.33 -22.57
C TYR A 189 9.27 -12.06 -21.07
N LEU A 190 8.92 -10.86 -20.58
CA LEU A 190 9.02 -10.52 -19.15
C LEU A 190 8.24 -11.51 -18.27
N LEU A 191 7.00 -11.84 -18.63
CA LEU A 191 6.19 -12.79 -17.86
C LEU A 191 6.73 -14.23 -17.89
N THR A 192 7.55 -14.57 -18.89
CA THR A 192 8.13 -15.90 -19.02
C THR A 192 9.41 -16.05 -18.20
N TYR A 193 10.22 -14.99 -18.11
CA TYR A 193 11.58 -15.07 -17.58
C TYR A 193 11.82 -14.26 -16.30
N ALA A 194 10.91 -13.33 -15.94
CA ALA A 194 10.95 -12.61 -14.68
C ALA A 194 9.97 -13.21 -13.66
N ASN A 195 10.13 -12.80 -12.41
CA ASN A 195 9.15 -13.13 -11.37
C ASN A 195 7.78 -12.50 -11.72
N ARG A 196 6.71 -13.28 -11.62
CA ARG A 196 5.35 -12.86 -11.99
C ARG A 196 4.69 -11.93 -10.94
N ASN A 197 5.43 -11.50 -9.94
CA ASN A 197 4.96 -10.48 -9.02
C ASN A 197 4.87 -9.13 -9.72
N ILE A 198 3.69 -8.48 -9.67
CA ILE A 198 3.48 -7.20 -10.38
C ILE A 198 4.42 -6.10 -9.87
N SER A 199 4.80 -6.09 -8.60
CA SER A 199 5.74 -5.11 -8.04
C SER A 199 7.14 -5.26 -8.64
N ASP A 200 7.62 -6.51 -8.80
CA ASP A 200 8.92 -6.80 -9.41
C ASP A 200 8.90 -6.42 -10.90
N LEU A 201 7.81 -6.78 -11.60
CA LEU A 201 7.63 -6.43 -13.01
C LEU A 201 7.60 -4.90 -13.23
N VAL A 202 7.00 -4.14 -12.33
CA VAL A 202 7.00 -2.67 -12.38
C VAL A 202 8.40 -2.11 -12.15
N GLN A 203 9.18 -2.67 -11.23
CA GLN A 203 10.56 -2.26 -11.02
C GLN A 203 11.44 -2.53 -12.26
N ILE A 204 11.25 -3.68 -12.90
CA ILE A 204 11.93 -4.01 -14.16
C ILE A 204 11.52 -3.01 -15.25
N LEU A 205 10.23 -2.68 -15.37
CA LEU A 205 9.76 -1.67 -16.33
C LEU A 205 10.42 -0.29 -16.10
N GLU A 206 10.55 0.14 -14.85
CA GLU A 206 11.22 1.41 -14.50
C GLU A 206 12.70 1.40 -14.91
N SER A 207 13.39 0.28 -14.66
CA SER A 207 14.79 0.12 -15.07
C SER A 207 14.93 0.11 -16.59
N LEU A 208 14.02 -0.57 -17.30
CA LEU A 208 14.00 -0.61 -18.76
C LEU A 208 13.72 0.75 -19.38
N ASP A 209 12.80 1.53 -18.80
CA ASP A 209 12.49 2.88 -19.25
C ASP A 209 13.70 3.80 -19.12
N GLN A 210 14.35 3.77 -17.96
CA GLN A 210 15.57 4.54 -17.73
C GLN A 210 16.68 4.18 -18.73
N LEU A 211 16.97 2.89 -18.91
CA LEU A 211 18.00 2.43 -19.87
C LEU A 211 17.63 2.78 -21.32
N SER A 212 16.35 2.66 -21.70
CA SER A 212 15.84 3.04 -23.01
C SER A 212 16.10 4.52 -23.32
N MET A 213 15.85 5.39 -22.32
CA MET A 213 16.12 6.83 -22.43
C MET A 213 17.61 7.13 -22.52
N GLU A 214 18.44 6.53 -21.67
CA GLU A 214 19.90 6.73 -21.65
C GLU A 214 20.54 6.29 -22.96
N MET A 215 20.14 5.13 -23.49
CA MET A 215 20.65 4.55 -24.74
C MET A 215 19.98 5.10 -26.00
N LYS A 216 18.90 5.89 -25.85
CA LYS A 216 18.05 6.35 -26.97
C LYS A 216 17.59 5.21 -27.88
N ARG A 217 17.18 4.08 -27.26
CA ARG A 217 16.75 2.86 -27.94
C ARG A 217 15.40 2.41 -27.44
N LYS A 218 14.60 1.76 -28.30
CA LYS A 218 13.34 1.12 -27.87
C LYS A 218 13.60 -0.06 -26.94
N ILE A 219 12.62 -0.37 -26.08
CA ILE A 219 12.66 -1.58 -25.29
C ILE A 219 12.52 -2.79 -26.20
N THR A 220 13.51 -3.67 -26.17
CA THR A 220 13.59 -4.89 -26.98
C THR A 220 13.97 -6.07 -26.09
N ILE A 221 13.73 -7.31 -26.56
CA ILE A 221 14.13 -8.51 -25.83
C ILE A 221 15.62 -8.53 -25.44
N PRO A 222 16.58 -8.14 -26.32
CA PRO A 222 17.98 -8.00 -25.90
C PRO A 222 18.17 -7.05 -24.71
N LEU A 223 17.52 -5.87 -24.69
CA LEU A 223 17.61 -4.93 -23.57
C LEU A 223 16.99 -5.52 -22.29
N ILE A 224 15.90 -6.26 -22.40
CA ILE A 224 15.29 -6.94 -21.26
C ILE A 224 16.27 -7.93 -20.62
N LYS A 225 17.02 -8.69 -21.43
CA LYS A 225 18.01 -9.67 -20.93
C LYS A 225 19.17 -9.04 -20.15
N GLU A 226 19.41 -7.75 -20.32
CA GLU A 226 20.44 -7.01 -19.56
C GLU A 226 19.93 -6.61 -18.15
N VAL A 227 18.62 -6.64 -17.91
CA VAL A 227 17.96 -6.17 -16.69
C VAL A 227 17.48 -7.30 -15.78
N ILE A 228 17.13 -8.48 -16.34
CA ILE A 228 16.57 -9.64 -15.62
C ILE A 228 17.61 -10.71 -15.27
#